data_03d865e491c0ae30ab2850b43ce3d974
#
_entry.id   03d865e491c0ae30ab2850b43ce3d974
#
_cell.length_a   1.000
_cell.length_b   1.000
_cell.length_c   1.000
_cell.angle_alpha   90.00
_cell.angle_beta   90.00
_cell.angle_gamma   90.00
#
_symmetry.space_group_name_H-M   'P 1'
#
loop_
_entity.id
_entity.type
_entity.pdbx_description
1 polymer ?
#
loop_
_entity_poly.entity_id
_entity_poly.type
_entity_poly.pdbx_seq_one_letter_code
_entity_poly.pdbx_strand_id
1 'polypeptide(L)'
;MIRVLTYLGLLVAGPALGQERPSFDCSLAESSAEELICGDADLATLDRRVSERFAAALDAVRGLDAGSKEAEDDLRAYQRGWIKGRDECWKAEDLRDCVAFSYLRREGELVAQWMLEDPTGLAVWTCDGNPANEVVSFFFATELPSVRFERGDSIDTGSLAPTGSGSRYEGSFGRSIWIKGAEATYREPDPDGTSFDCVLARKD
;
A
#
# COMPACT_ATOMS: atom_id res chain seq x y z
N MET A 1 36.20 -27.98 -61.59
CA MET A 1 35.59 -26.69 -61.14
C MET A 1 34.62 -27.00 -59.97
N ILE A 2 35.04 -26.80 -58.71
CA ILE A 2 34.26 -27.08 -57.55
C ILE A 2 33.71 -25.74 -57.07
N ARG A 3 32.38 -25.58 -57.09
CA ARG A 3 31.69 -24.40 -56.54
C ARG A 3 31.45 -24.62 -55.01
N VAL A 4 32.14 -23.82 -54.20
CA VAL A 4 31.89 -23.73 -52.75
C VAL A 4 30.69 -22.80 -52.53
N LEU A 5 29.58 -23.35 -52.04
CA LEU A 5 28.44 -22.56 -51.52
C LEU A 5 28.72 -22.15 -50.09
N THR A 6 28.91 -20.87 -49.85
CA THR A 6 29.02 -20.27 -48.50
C THR A 6 27.59 -20.01 -47.99
N TYR A 7 27.14 -20.76 -46.97
CA TYR A 7 25.92 -20.46 -46.28
C TYR A 7 26.17 -19.34 -45.25
N LEU A 8 25.57 -18.19 -45.51
CA LEU A 8 25.55 -17.06 -44.57
C LEU A 8 24.43 -17.30 -43.58
N GLY A 9 24.74 -17.73 -42.35
CA GLY A 9 23.78 -17.92 -41.29
C GLY A 9 23.30 -16.56 -40.79
N LEU A 10 22.00 -16.25 -40.93
CA LEU A 10 21.34 -15.12 -40.33
C LEU A 10 21.10 -15.42 -38.83
N LEU A 11 21.86 -14.78 -37.95
CA LEU A 11 21.58 -14.75 -36.51
C LEU A 11 20.36 -13.82 -36.27
N VAL A 12 19.20 -14.40 -36.07
CA VAL A 12 18.02 -13.69 -35.60
C VAL A 12 18.21 -13.43 -34.11
N ALA A 13 18.62 -12.21 -33.73
CA ALA A 13 18.56 -11.74 -32.35
C ALA A 13 17.07 -11.57 -32.00
N GLY A 14 16.53 -12.50 -31.21
CA GLY A 14 15.20 -12.35 -30.62
C GLY A 14 15.18 -11.12 -29.69
N PRO A 15 14.01 -10.46 -29.52
CA PRO A 15 13.88 -9.39 -28.52
C PRO A 15 14.23 -9.98 -27.15
N ALA A 16 15.26 -9.46 -26.50
CA ALA A 16 15.50 -9.68 -25.09
C ALA A 16 14.27 -9.09 -24.37
N LEU A 17 13.40 -9.95 -23.82
CA LEU A 17 12.38 -9.54 -22.85
C LEU A 17 13.17 -8.93 -21.72
N GLY A 18 13.17 -7.60 -21.64
CA GLY A 18 13.83 -6.87 -20.58
C GLY A 18 13.25 -7.38 -19.26
N GLN A 19 14.07 -8.05 -18.47
CA GLN A 19 13.67 -8.42 -17.12
C GLN A 19 13.28 -7.14 -16.39
N GLU A 20 12.05 -7.08 -15.93
CA GLU A 20 11.51 -5.97 -15.13
C GLU A 20 12.40 -5.82 -13.89
N ARG A 21 13.13 -4.70 -13.79
CA ARG A 21 14.04 -4.44 -12.67
C ARG A 21 13.32 -3.64 -11.59
N PRO A 22 13.67 -3.82 -10.30
CA PRO A 22 13.16 -2.99 -9.22
C PRO A 22 13.66 -1.53 -9.34
N SER A 23 13.18 -0.65 -8.50
CA SER A 23 13.54 0.78 -8.45
C SER A 23 14.92 1.05 -7.88
N PHE A 24 15.59 0.03 -7.32
CA PHE A 24 16.93 0.13 -6.73
C PHE A 24 17.97 -0.70 -7.50
N ASP A 25 19.24 -0.45 -7.23
CA ASP A 25 20.35 -1.17 -7.85
C ASP A 25 20.57 -2.54 -7.18
N CYS A 26 20.28 -3.61 -7.88
CA CYS A 26 20.44 -4.99 -7.40
C CYS A 26 21.89 -5.38 -7.06
N SER A 27 22.88 -4.65 -7.58
CA SER A 27 24.28 -4.90 -7.17
C SER A 27 24.59 -4.46 -5.74
N LEU A 28 23.67 -3.71 -5.12
CA LEU A 28 23.75 -3.21 -3.75
C LEU A 28 22.77 -3.91 -2.80
N ALA A 29 22.12 -4.99 -3.24
CA ALA A 29 21.22 -5.76 -2.39
C ALA A 29 21.99 -6.40 -1.23
N GLU A 30 21.53 -6.13 0.00
CA GLU A 30 22.17 -6.61 1.25
C GLU A 30 21.25 -7.55 2.04
N SER A 31 19.93 -7.48 1.84
CA SER A 31 18.96 -8.31 2.54
C SER A 31 18.42 -9.44 1.65
N SER A 32 17.99 -10.54 2.28
CA SER A 32 17.33 -11.64 1.55
C SER A 32 16.05 -11.18 0.83
N ALA A 33 15.37 -10.15 1.35
CA ALA A 33 14.21 -9.55 0.69
C ALA A 33 14.63 -8.81 -0.59
N GLU A 34 15.70 -8.01 -0.56
CA GLU A 34 16.22 -7.31 -1.74
C GLU A 34 16.73 -8.28 -2.79
N GLU A 35 17.49 -9.32 -2.40
CA GLU A 35 17.93 -10.37 -3.31
C GLU A 35 16.74 -11.06 -4.00
N LEU A 36 15.70 -11.38 -3.23
CA LEU A 36 14.48 -11.98 -3.77
C LEU A 36 13.76 -11.03 -4.75
N ILE A 37 13.61 -9.75 -4.42
CA ILE A 37 12.98 -8.74 -5.30
C ILE A 37 13.75 -8.62 -6.62
N CYS A 38 15.07 -8.70 -6.58
CA CYS A 38 15.91 -8.67 -7.78
C CYS A 38 15.74 -9.89 -8.69
N GLY A 39 15.35 -11.03 -8.12
CA GLY A 39 15.15 -12.30 -8.85
C GLY A 39 13.71 -12.57 -9.26
N ASP A 40 12.73 -11.83 -8.77
CA ASP A 40 11.30 -12.04 -8.97
C ASP A 40 10.66 -10.85 -9.70
N ALA A 41 10.18 -11.06 -10.93
CA ALA A 41 9.63 -9.99 -11.78
C ALA A 41 8.36 -9.35 -11.20
N ASP A 42 7.52 -10.12 -10.50
CA ASP A 42 6.30 -9.62 -9.87
C ASP A 42 6.66 -8.71 -8.69
N LEU A 43 7.60 -9.12 -7.84
CA LEU A 43 8.08 -8.29 -6.72
C LEU A 43 8.79 -7.03 -7.21
N ALA A 44 9.59 -7.12 -8.29
CA ALA A 44 10.21 -5.96 -8.91
C ALA A 44 9.16 -4.97 -9.46
N THR A 45 8.02 -5.48 -9.94
CA THR A 45 6.89 -4.65 -10.38
C THR A 45 6.21 -3.95 -9.20
N LEU A 46 5.98 -4.66 -8.10
CA LEU A 46 5.46 -4.08 -6.85
C LEU A 46 6.39 -3.00 -6.30
N ASP A 47 7.69 -3.22 -6.33
CA ASP A 47 8.71 -2.26 -5.89
C ASP A 47 8.64 -0.95 -6.68
N ARG A 48 8.62 -1.03 -8.01
CA ARG A 48 8.48 0.18 -8.86
C ARG A 48 7.18 0.93 -8.56
N ARG A 49 6.08 0.20 -8.43
CA ARG A 49 4.76 0.78 -8.16
C ARG A 49 4.76 1.54 -6.83
N VAL A 50 5.31 0.95 -5.75
CA VAL A 50 5.44 1.66 -4.47
C VAL A 50 6.39 2.84 -4.57
N SER A 51 7.48 2.74 -5.34
CA SER A 51 8.40 3.86 -5.59
C SER A 51 7.70 5.02 -6.29
N GLU A 52 6.88 4.74 -7.30
CA GLU A 52 6.06 5.75 -8.00
C GLU A 52 5.02 6.40 -7.07
N ARG A 53 4.32 5.60 -6.24
CA ARG A 53 3.38 6.11 -5.24
C ARG A 53 4.07 6.98 -4.19
N PHE A 54 5.26 6.60 -3.76
CA PHE A 54 6.05 7.39 -2.82
C PHE A 54 6.49 8.73 -3.43
N ALA A 55 6.90 8.75 -4.70
CA ALA A 55 7.21 10.00 -5.40
C ALA A 55 5.97 10.90 -5.52
N ALA A 56 4.82 10.37 -5.89
CA ALA A 56 3.56 11.11 -5.95
C ALA A 56 3.14 11.65 -4.56
N ALA A 57 3.33 10.86 -3.49
CA ALA A 57 3.07 11.32 -2.13
C ALA A 57 4.00 12.48 -1.72
N LEU A 58 5.28 12.43 -2.11
CA LEU A 58 6.21 13.55 -1.88
C LEU A 58 5.77 14.82 -2.61
N ASP A 59 5.24 14.70 -3.82
CA ASP A 59 4.73 15.85 -4.57
C ASP A 59 3.46 16.41 -3.92
N ALA A 60 2.56 15.55 -3.44
CA ALA A 60 1.37 15.98 -2.69
C ALA A 60 1.74 16.72 -1.40
N VAL A 61 2.69 16.19 -0.62
CA VAL A 61 3.18 16.82 0.62
C VAL A 61 3.77 18.20 0.36
N ARG A 62 4.58 18.36 -0.71
CA ARG A 62 5.19 19.65 -1.08
C ARG A 62 4.17 20.68 -1.52
N GLY A 63 3.00 20.25 -1.97
CA GLY A 63 1.88 21.09 -2.33
C GLY A 63 1.06 21.61 -1.14
N LEU A 64 1.33 21.19 0.10
CA LEU A 64 0.61 21.67 1.29
C LEU A 64 0.91 23.13 1.58
N ASP A 65 -0.13 23.90 1.91
CA ASP A 65 -0.02 25.32 2.24
C ASP A 65 0.79 25.59 3.52
N ALA A 66 0.78 24.63 4.46
CA ALA A 66 1.49 24.71 5.74
C ALA A 66 2.02 23.33 6.15
N GLY A 67 3.13 23.28 6.88
CA GLY A 67 3.70 22.05 7.44
C GLY A 67 4.32 21.10 6.42
N SER A 68 4.50 21.52 5.15
CA SER A 68 4.98 20.67 4.06
C SER A 68 6.36 20.06 4.36
N LYS A 69 7.27 20.83 4.96
CA LYS A 69 8.61 20.32 5.30
C LYS A 69 8.55 19.23 6.37
N GLU A 70 7.80 19.42 7.43
CA GLU A 70 7.63 18.45 8.50
C GLU A 70 6.99 17.16 7.96
N ALA A 71 5.92 17.31 7.19
CA ALA A 71 5.22 16.18 6.56
C ALA A 71 6.13 15.43 5.55
N GLU A 72 7.02 16.13 4.81
CA GLU A 72 8.01 15.47 3.94
C GLU A 72 9.04 14.69 4.76
N ASP A 73 9.56 15.30 5.83
CA ASP A 73 10.55 14.66 6.71
C ASP A 73 9.95 13.39 7.36
N ASP A 74 8.69 13.45 7.82
CA ASP A 74 7.95 12.32 8.39
C ASP A 74 7.68 11.22 7.35
N LEU A 75 7.21 11.58 6.15
CA LEU A 75 6.96 10.63 5.06
C LEU A 75 8.25 9.88 4.69
N ARG A 76 9.38 10.58 4.60
CA ARG A 76 10.69 9.98 4.33
C ARG A 76 11.17 9.09 5.48
N ALA A 77 10.94 9.50 6.73
CA ALA A 77 11.29 8.71 7.90
C ALA A 77 10.47 7.41 7.95
N TYR A 78 9.18 7.51 7.66
CA TYR A 78 8.28 6.36 7.60
C TYR A 78 8.66 5.39 6.47
N GLN A 79 9.03 5.92 5.29
CA GLN A 79 9.50 5.08 4.18
C GLN A 79 10.76 4.29 4.54
N ARG A 80 11.72 4.92 5.21
CA ARG A 80 12.92 4.21 5.69
C ARG A 80 12.60 3.15 6.73
N GLY A 81 11.63 3.42 7.62
CA GLY A 81 11.13 2.45 8.60
C GLY A 81 10.45 1.27 7.94
N TRP A 82 9.62 1.54 6.93
CA TRP A 82 8.92 0.52 6.16
C TRP A 82 9.90 -0.41 5.41
N ILE A 83 10.93 0.15 4.74
CA ILE A 83 11.97 -0.65 4.06
C ILE A 83 12.61 -1.63 5.05
N LYS A 84 13.01 -1.15 6.23
CA LYS A 84 13.59 -2.01 7.28
C LYS A 84 12.60 -3.09 7.73
N GLY A 85 11.31 -2.75 7.88
CA GLY A 85 10.27 -3.71 8.24
C GLY A 85 10.05 -4.78 7.17
N ARG A 86 10.05 -4.40 5.87
CA ARG A 86 10.00 -5.33 4.74
C ARG A 86 11.20 -6.28 4.76
N ASP A 87 12.39 -5.76 5.04
CA ASP A 87 13.60 -6.57 5.07
C ASP A 87 13.61 -7.57 6.22
N GLU A 88 12.81 -7.37 7.28
CA GLU A 88 12.61 -8.34 8.37
C GLU A 88 11.74 -9.56 7.95
N CYS A 89 11.22 -9.59 6.72
CA CYS A 89 10.43 -10.70 6.18
C CYS A 89 11.19 -12.05 6.18
N TRP A 90 12.51 -12.04 6.30
CA TRP A 90 13.28 -13.27 6.49
C TRP A 90 12.86 -14.08 7.73
N LYS A 91 12.16 -13.46 8.68
CA LYS A 91 11.60 -14.10 9.89
C LYS A 91 10.26 -14.81 9.65
N ALA A 92 9.62 -14.53 8.53
CA ALA A 92 8.32 -15.13 8.19
C ALA A 92 8.48 -16.58 7.72
N GLU A 93 7.40 -17.34 7.77
CA GLU A 93 7.34 -18.70 7.24
C GLU A 93 7.55 -18.72 5.72
N ASP A 94 6.96 -17.73 5.01
CA ASP A 94 7.14 -17.51 3.58
C ASP A 94 7.66 -16.09 3.33
N LEU A 95 8.92 -16.02 2.89
CA LEU A 95 9.59 -14.75 2.60
C LEU A 95 8.89 -14.00 1.46
N ARG A 96 8.52 -14.71 0.37
CA ARG A 96 7.92 -14.08 -0.81
C ARG A 96 6.57 -13.47 -0.50
N ASP A 97 5.71 -14.22 0.17
CA ASP A 97 4.38 -13.76 0.54
C ASP A 97 4.44 -12.58 1.51
N CYS A 98 5.35 -12.61 2.48
CA CYS A 98 5.57 -11.50 3.39
C CYS A 98 6.03 -10.24 2.65
N VAL A 99 7.01 -10.34 1.75
CA VAL A 99 7.50 -9.21 0.95
C VAL A 99 6.39 -8.67 0.04
N ALA A 100 5.67 -9.53 -0.68
CA ALA A 100 4.55 -9.12 -1.53
C ALA A 100 3.47 -8.38 -0.73
N PHE A 101 3.06 -8.93 0.40
CA PHE A 101 2.06 -8.32 1.28
C PHE A 101 2.52 -6.96 1.84
N SER A 102 3.81 -6.84 2.18
CA SER A 102 4.40 -5.57 2.63
C SER A 102 4.27 -4.48 1.57
N TYR A 103 4.54 -4.81 0.29
CA TYR A 103 4.38 -3.88 -0.82
C TYR A 103 2.91 -3.48 -1.04
N LEU A 104 2.00 -4.46 -1.07
CA LEU A 104 0.57 -4.21 -1.29
C LEU A 104 -0.02 -3.31 -0.20
N ARG A 105 0.35 -3.56 1.06
CA ARG A 105 -0.04 -2.68 2.15
C ARG A 105 0.51 -1.27 1.99
N ARG A 106 1.80 -1.15 1.67
CA ARG A 106 2.44 0.17 1.54
C ARG A 106 1.86 0.98 0.40
N GLU A 107 1.53 0.36 -0.72
CA GLU A 107 0.82 1.02 -1.81
C GLU A 107 -0.52 1.59 -1.32
N GLY A 108 -1.33 0.76 -0.67
CA GLY A 108 -2.62 1.19 -0.12
C GLY A 108 -2.51 2.32 0.90
N GLU A 109 -1.50 2.26 1.79
CA GLU A 109 -1.21 3.32 2.76
C GLU A 109 -0.88 4.65 2.06
N LEU A 110 0.02 4.63 1.06
CA LEU A 110 0.39 5.84 0.32
C LEU A 110 -0.79 6.44 -0.44
N VAL A 111 -1.55 5.60 -1.14
CA VAL A 111 -2.73 6.04 -1.91
C VAL A 111 -3.77 6.65 -0.98
N ALA A 112 -4.12 5.96 0.09
CA ALA A 112 -5.17 6.39 1.01
C ALA A 112 -4.75 7.60 1.85
N GLN A 113 -3.52 7.64 2.37
CA GLN A 113 -3.02 8.74 3.20
C GLN A 113 -2.99 10.07 2.45
N TRP A 114 -2.55 10.04 1.19
CA TRP A 114 -2.31 11.24 0.38
C TRP A 114 -3.35 11.45 -0.71
N MET A 115 -4.43 10.65 -0.73
CA MET A 115 -5.50 10.74 -1.73
C MET A 115 -4.93 10.77 -3.16
N LEU A 116 -4.00 9.83 -3.46
CA LEU A 116 -3.30 9.81 -4.76
C LEU A 116 -4.18 9.35 -5.91
N GLU A 117 -5.33 8.82 -5.61
CA GLU A 117 -6.38 8.40 -6.55
C GLU A 117 -7.74 8.89 -6.04
N ASP A 118 -8.71 8.99 -6.93
CA ASP A 118 -10.09 9.25 -6.53
C ASP A 118 -10.63 8.05 -5.73
N PRO A 119 -11.27 8.27 -4.58
CA PRO A 119 -11.88 7.19 -3.82
C PRO A 119 -13.02 6.54 -4.64
N THR A 120 -13.12 5.24 -4.56
CA THR A 120 -14.20 4.46 -5.19
C THR A 120 -15.52 4.52 -4.42
N GLY A 121 -15.50 5.05 -3.22
CA GLY A 121 -16.66 5.27 -2.38
C GLY A 121 -16.32 6.04 -1.12
N LEU A 122 -17.34 6.69 -0.56
CA LEU A 122 -17.30 7.40 0.72
C LEU A 122 -18.45 6.91 1.58
N ALA A 123 -18.18 6.70 2.87
CA ALA A 123 -19.18 6.40 3.87
C ALA A 123 -18.99 7.27 5.10
N VAL A 124 -20.07 7.83 5.59
CA VAL A 124 -20.12 8.59 6.86
C VAL A 124 -20.90 7.76 7.87
N TRP A 125 -20.27 7.49 9.01
CA TRP A 125 -20.79 6.64 10.07
C TRP A 125 -21.08 7.49 11.30
N THR A 126 -22.27 7.36 11.87
CA THR A 126 -22.61 7.93 13.18
C THR A 126 -22.47 6.83 14.23
N CYS A 127 -21.64 7.03 15.23
CA CYS A 127 -21.31 6.03 16.23
C CYS A 127 -22.04 6.29 17.56
N ASP A 128 -22.50 5.22 18.22
CA ASP A 128 -23.26 5.21 19.50
C ASP A 128 -24.47 6.16 19.50
N GLY A 129 -25.09 6.35 18.33
CA GLY A 129 -26.25 7.24 18.19
C GLY A 129 -25.96 8.73 18.43
N ASN A 130 -24.70 9.12 18.53
CA ASN A 130 -24.27 10.50 18.72
C ASN A 130 -23.76 11.12 17.41
N PRO A 131 -24.47 12.10 16.82
CA PRO A 131 -24.05 12.75 15.56
C PRO A 131 -22.68 13.44 15.65
N ALA A 132 -22.20 13.80 16.84
CA ALA A 132 -20.87 14.36 17.04
C ALA A 132 -19.76 13.29 17.06
N ASN A 133 -20.13 12.01 17.16
CA ASN A 133 -19.22 10.89 17.06
C ASN A 133 -19.28 10.29 15.65
N GLU A 134 -18.59 10.93 14.74
CA GLU A 134 -18.59 10.59 13.32
C GLU A 134 -17.25 9.96 12.91
N VAL A 135 -17.32 8.96 12.04
CA VAL A 135 -16.18 8.42 11.31
C VAL A 135 -16.46 8.54 9.83
N VAL A 136 -15.54 9.12 9.07
CA VAL A 136 -15.60 9.16 7.62
C VAL A 136 -14.63 8.14 7.05
N SER A 137 -15.05 7.38 6.05
CA SER A 137 -14.24 6.35 5.39
C SER A 137 -14.22 6.60 3.89
N PHE A 138 -13.03 6.75 3.33
CA PHE A 138 -12.80 6.81 1.88
C PHE A 138 -12.16 5.50 1.44
N PHE A 139 -12.74 4.83 0.45
CA PHE A 139 -12.31 3.52 -0.02
C PHE A 139 -11.55 3.64 -1.34
N PHE A 140 -10.49 2.86 -1.49
CA PHE A 140 -9.64 2.84 -2.68
C PHE A 140 -9.52 1.42 -3.23
N ALA A 141 -9.56 1.28 -4.56
CA ALA A 141 -9.44 0.01 -5.27
C ALA A 141 -7.97 -0.34 -5.57
N THR A 142 -7.06 -0.13 -4.60
CA THR A 142 -5.70 -0.65 -4.69
C THR A 142 -5.72 -2.18 -4.76
N GLU A 143 -4.65 -2.83 -5.21
CA GLU A 143 -4.62 -4.29 -5.37
C GLU A 143 -5.00 -5.02 -4.08
N LEU A 144 -4.45 -4.60 -2.93
CA LEU A 144 -5.02 -4.87 -1.62
C LEU A 144 -5.92 -3.67 -1.26
N PRO A 145 -7.27 -3.80 -1.28
CA PRO A 145 -8.16 -2.68 -1.05
C PRO A 145 -7.82 -1.93 0.23
N SER A 146 -7.80 -0.60 0.15
CA SER A 146 -7.42 0.25 1.26
C SER A 146 -8.50 1.26 1.61
N VAL A 147 -8.40 1.83 2.80
CA VAL A 147 -9.32 2.82 3.34
C VAL A 147 -8.54 3.92 4.05
N ARG A 148 -9.03 5.14 3.96
CA ARG A 148 -8.66 6.26 4.83
C ARG A 148 -9.77 6.46 5.84
N PHE A 149 -9.41 6.52 7.12
CA PHE A 149 -10.31 6.85 8.23
C PHE A 149 -10.07 8.29 8.66
N GLU A 150 -11.14 9.03 8.83
CA GLU A 150 -11.11 10.36 9.44
C GLU A 150 -12.07 10.40 10.63
N ARG A 151 -11.57 10.78 11.79
CA ARG A 151 -12.36 10.97 13.01
C ARG A 151 -11.81 12.12 13.83
N GLY A 152 -12.57 13.22 13.91
CA GLY A 152 -12.05 14.48 14.43
C GLY A 152 -10.82 14.92 13.62
N ASP A 153 -9.74 15.26 14.32
CA ASP A 153 -8.46 15.66 13.69
C ASP A 153 -7.54 14.47 13.38
N SER A 154 -8.00 13.24 13.62
CA SER A 154 -7.21 12.03 13.40
C SER A 154 -7.45 11.46 12.01
N ILE A 155 -6.38 11.21 11.30
CA ILE A 155 -6.34 10.52 10.00
C ILE A 155 -5.50 9.27 10.15
N ASP A 156 -5.98 8.15 9.63
CA ASP A 156 -5.23 6.90 9.53
C ASP A 156 -5.66 6.15 8.27
N THR A 157 -4.92 5.13 7.92
CA THR A 157 -5.20 4.27 6.77
C THR A 157 -5.29 2.81 7.22
N GLY A 158 -6.04 2.02 6.46
CA GLY A 158 -6.14 0.59 6.73
C GLY A 158 -6.21 -0.22 5.44
N SER A 159 -5.87 -1.48 5.54
CA SER A 159 -5.96 -2.44 4.45
C SER A 159 -7.04 -3.48 4.74
N LEU A 160 -7.69 -3.97 3.67
CA LEU A 160 -8.68 -5.03 3.78
C LEU A 160 -8.04 -6.28 4.40
N ALA A 161 -8.68 -6.81 5.43
CA ALA A 161 -8.25 -8.00 6.15
C ALA A 161 -9.25 -9.15 5.96
N PRO A 162 -8.80 -10.41 6.03
CA PRO A 162 -9.70 -11.57 5.99
C PRO A 162 -10.72 -11.50 7.12
N THR A 163 -11.99 -11.78 6.80
CA THR A 163 -13.08 -11.84 7.77
C THR A 163 -14.13 -12.87 7.32
N GLY A 164 -14.89 -13.41 8.27
CA GLY A 164 -15.94 -14.39 7.98
C GLY A 164 -17.18 -13.78 7.31
N SER A 165 -17.39 -12.46 7.42
CA SER A 165 -18.52 -11.75 6.81
C SER A 165 -18.28 -10.26 6.77
N GLY A 166 -18.85 -9.56 5.78
CA GLY A 166 -18.66 -8.13 5.58
C GLY A 166 -17.25 -7.78 5.11
N SER A 167 -16.82 -6.54 5.37
CA SER A 167 -15.49 -6.03 5.02
C SER A 167 -14.84 -5.47 6.27
N ARG A 168 -13.65 -5.93 6.61
CA ARG A 168 -12.87 -5.42 7.73
C ARG A 168 -11.59 -4.79 7.20
N TYR A 169 -11.35 -3.57 7.61
CA TYR A 169 -10.10 -2.86 7.33
C TYR A 169 -9.32 -2.67 8.63
N GLU A 170 -8.04 -2.98 8.59
CA GLU A 170 -7.13 -2.87 9.73
C GLU A 170 -6.10 -1.78 9.48
N GLY A 171 -6.05 -0.81 10.37
CA GLY A 171 -5.13 0.34 10.38
C GLY A 171 -4.03 0.19 11.42
N SER A 172 -3.46 1.35 11.80
CA SER A 172 -2.34 1.43 12.73
C SER A 172 -2.77 1.10 14.16
N PHE A 173 -1.91 0.45 14.92
CA PHE A 173 -2.08 0.17 16.36
C PHE A 173 -3.43 -0.48 16.71
N GLY A 174 -3.90 -1.42 15.89
CA GLY A 174 -5.16 -2.12 16.12
C GLY A 174 -6.43 -1.32 15.79
N ARG A 175 -6.32 -0.10 15.24
CA ARG A 175 -7.47 0.62 14.67
C ARG A 175 -8.14 -0.23 13.60
N SER A 176 -9.45 -0.26 13.56
CA SER A 176 -10.15 -1.00 12.52
C SER A 176 -11.57 -0.51 12.32
N ILE A 177 -12.12 -0.79 11.14
CA ILE A 177 -13.55 -0.72 10.88
C ILE A 177 -14.02 -2.05 10.29
N TRP A 178 -15.06 -2.62 10.87
CA TRP A 178 -15.71 -3.82 10.38
C TRP A 178 -17.13 -3.52 9.92
N ILE A 179 -17.34 -3.56 8.62
CA ILE A 179 -18.55 -3.09 7.94
C ILE A 179 -19.43 -4.29 7.58
N LYS A 180 -20.71 -4.22 7.96
CA LYS A 180 -21.75 -5.21 7.67
C LYS A 180 -23.02 -4.52 7.14
N GLY A 181 -23.04 -4.21 5.86
CA GLY A 181 -24.15 -3.48 5.24
C GLY A 181 -24.22 -2.03 5.73
N ALA A 182 -25.30 -1.66 6.40
CA ALA A 182 -25.48 -0.32 6.98
C ALA A 182 -24.94 -0.16 8.42
N GLU A 183 -24.33 -1.18 8.96
CA GLU A 183 -23.76 -1.20 10.31
C GLU A 183 -22.24 -1.37 10.22
N ALA A 184 -21.52 -0.80 11.16
CA ALA A 184 -20.08 -0.99 11.33
C ALA A 184 -19.69 -0.99 12.79
N THR A 185 -18.62 -1.71 13.14
CA THR A 185 -17.92 -1.53 14.40
C THR A 185 -16.60 -0.84 14.12
N TYR A 186 -16.42 0.35 14.69
CA TYR A 186 -15.15 1.08 14.62
C TYR A 186 -14.37 0.91 15.92
N ARG A 187 -13.08 0.63 15.82
CA ARG A 187 -12.18 0.49 16.97
C ARG A 187 -11.07 1.53 16.90
N GLU A 188 -10.89 2.25 18.01
CA GLU A 188 -9.76 3.16 18.21
C GLU A 188 -8.43 2.42 18.30
N PRO A 189 -7.30 3.12 18.04
CA PRO A 189 -5.99 2.55 18.22
C PRO A 189 -5.68 2.26 19.70
N ASP A 190 -4.78 1.31 19.93
CA ASP A 190 -4.21 1.06 21.27
C ASP A 190 -3.41 2.31 21.77
N PRO A 191 -3.30 2.54 23.07
CA PRO A 191 -3.71 1.66 24.17
C PRO A 191 -5.19 1.72 24.54
N ASP A 192 -5.96 2.71 24.09
CA ASP A 192 -7.36 2.86 24.52
C ASP A 192 -8.24 1.75 23.95
N GLY A 193 -8.10 1.47 22.66
CA GLY A 193 -8.76 0.35 21.98
C GLY A 193 -10.28 0.35 22.06
N THR A 194 -10.91 1.50 22.36
CA THR A 194 -12.36 1.63 22.51
C THR A 194 -13.06 1.28 21.20
N SER A 195 -14.14 0.51 21.31
CA SER A 195 -14.97 0.15 20.16
C SER A 195 -16.31 0.85 20.21
N PHE A 196 -16.82 1.26 19.07
CA PHE A 196 -18.07 1.96 18.87
C PHE A 196 -18.95 1.21 17.86
N ASP A 197 -20.23 1.10 18.16
CA ASP A 197 -21.22 0.62 17.20
C ASP A 197 -21.70 1.80 16.35
N CYS A 198 -21.55 1.67 15.06
CA CYS A 198 -21.80 2.75 14.11
C CYS A 198 -22.88 2.35 13.09
N VAL A 199 -23.66 3.32 12.65
CA VAL A 199 -24.64 3.18 11.58
C VAL A 199 -24.32 4.12 10.44
N LEU A 200 -24.58 3.69 9.23
CA LEU A 200 -24.35 4.46 8.01
C LEU A 200 -25.30 5.67 7.97
N ALA A 201 -24.74 6.88 8.07
CA ALA A 201 -25.47 8.13 7.94
C ALA A 201 -25.60 8.59 6.49
N ARG A 202 -24.50 8.43 5.69
CA ARG A 202 -24.44 8.75 4.25
C ARG A 202 -23.47 7.83 3.52
N LYS A 203 -23.82 7.53 2.25
CA LYS A 203 -22.95 6.80 1.33
C LYS A 203 -23.05 7.45 -0.06
N ASP A 204 -21.91 7.77 -0.65
CA ASP A 204 -21.74 8.28 -2.02
C ASP A 204 -20.81 7.39 -2.83
#